data_fa7feeaec8d24303ea608d3c6cd35219
#
_entry.id   fa7feeaec8d24303ea608d3c6cd35219
#
_cell.length_a   1.000
_cell.length_b   1.000
_cell.length_c   1.000
_cell.angle_alpha   90.00
_cell.angle_beta   90.00
_cell.angle_gamma   90.00
#
_symmetry.space_group_name_H-M   'P 1'
#
loop_
_entity.id
_entity.type
_entity.pdbx_description
1 polymer ?
#
loop_
_entity_poly.entity_id
_entity_poly.type
_entity_poly.pdbx_seq_one_letter_code
_entity_poly.pdbx_strand_id
1 'polypeptide(L)'
;MTTPSGATPGGGDGKKGGRSRMNNIIPVFIKDLLEFDGETFTVEGLEAGMVVVVGQVKSIDNQATKATYRIEDNTGAIDAVLWVDENKEPNSDVSESIYVRVVGGIRTNNDKKYILAYKISPTSGAAENDGHMLDVVYARYKIKQLKEKEDLAIGAGGSGGGAGLSNSMMGGFGGGKSLV
;
A
#
# COMPACT_ATOMS: atom_id res chain seq x y z
N MET A 1 7.63 61.76 18.65
CA MET A 1 8.51 61.13 19.68
C MET A 1 8.32 59.63 19.58
N THR A 2 9.34 59.01 19.06
CA THR A 2 9.92 57.66 19.35
C THR A 2 9.00 56.47 19.38
N THR A 3 9.08 55.66 18.31
CA THR A 3 8.88 54.21 18.28
C THR A 3 10.03 53.49 18.98
N PRO A 4 9.80 52.29 19.51
CA PRO A 4 10.82 51.28 19.33
C PRO A 4 10.30 50.00 18.71
N SER A 5 11.12 49.51 17.82
CA SER A 5 11.19 48.15 17.24
C SER A 5 11.08 47.06 18.31
N GLY A 6 10.24 46.07 18.03
CA GLY A 6 10.23 44.79 18.73
C GLY A 6 10.44 43.64 17.76
N ALA A 7 11.53 42.94 17.94
CA ALA A 7 11.98 41.82 17.14
C ALA A 7 11.04 40.62 17.21
N THR A 8 10.78 40.01 16.07
CA THR A 8 10.11 38.72 15.93
C THR A 8 11.10 37.58 16.15
N PRO A 9 10.85 36.61 17.04
CA PRO A 9 11.61 35.36 17.03
C PRO A 9 11.05 34.41 15.98
N GLY A 10 11.90 33.97 15.08
CA GLY A 10 11.61 32.97 14.08
C GLY A 10 11.22 31.65 14.69
N GLY A 11 9.98 31.23 14.47
CA GLY A 11 9.52 29.89 14.72
C GLY A 11 10.03 28.97 13.62
N GLY A 12 10.89 28.04 13.97
CA GLY A 12 11.33 26.99 13.07
C GLY A 12 10.16 26.07 12.73
N ASP A 13 9.74 26.08 11.47
CA ASP A 13 8.87 25.09 10.88
C ASP A 13 9.57 23.74 10.85
N GLY A 14 9.32 22.92 11.86
CA GLY A 14 9.59 21.50 11.83
C GLY A 14 8.70 20.85 10.76
N LYS A 15 9.19 20.77 9.53
CA LYS A 15 8.64 19.91 8.48
C LYS A 15 8.64 18.49 9.01
N LYS A 16 7.52 18.05 9.61
CA LYS A 16 7.21 16.63 9.76
C LYS A 16 7.19 16.06 8.36
N GLY A 17 8.24 15.32 8.01
CA GLY A 17 8.31 14.54 6.80
C GLY A 17 7.08 13.64 6.73
N GLY A 18 6.08 14.03 5.95
CA GLY A 18 4.96 13.18 5.63
C GLY A 18 5.54 11.93 4.97
N ARG A 19 5.42 10.77 5.64
CA ARG A 19 5.65 9.49 5.00
C ARG A 19 4.81 9.50 3.73
N SER A 20 5.48 9.43 2.59
CA SER A 20 4.82 9.23 1.31
C SER A 20 3.96 7.99 1.47
N ARG A 21 2.63 8.16 1.53
CA ARG A 21 1.71 7.03 1.52
C ARG A 21 1.97 6.30 0.20
N MET A 22 2.54 5.13 0.30
CA MET A 22 2.68 4.27 -0.86
C MET A 22 1.28 4.02 -1.40
N ASN A 23 0.99 4.51 -2.60
CA ASN A 23 -0.29 4.31 -3.28
C ASN A 23 -0.35 2.90 -3.91
N ASN A 24 0.11 1.90 -3.17
CA ASN A 24 -0.01 0.52 -3.59
C ASN A 24 -1.46 0.04 -3.41
N ILE A 25 -1.89 -0.77 -4.35
CA ILE A 25 -3.18 -1.44 -4.33
C ILE A 25 -2.89 -2.93 -4.18
N ILE A 26 -3.35 -3.53 -3.08
CA ILE A 26 -3.06 -4.93 -2.77
C ILE A 26 -4.35 -5.74 -2.77
N PRO A 27 -4.44 -6.84 -3.53
CA PRO A 27 -5.55 -7.76 -3.45
C PRO A 27 -5.51 -8.52 -2.12
N VAL A 28 -6.67 -8.64 -1.46
CA VAL A 28 -6.80 -9.24 -0.14
C VAL A 28 -8.12 -10.01 -0.01
N PHE A 29 -8.19 -10.95 0.93
CA PHE A 29 -9.44 -11.58 1.34
C PHE A 29 -10.17 -10.70 2.36
N ILE A 30 -11.50 -10.83 2.40
CA ILE A 30 -12.32 -10.10 3.39
C ILE A 30 -11.92 -10.47 4.82
N LYS A 31 -11.62 -11.74 5.11
CA LYS A 31 -11.17 -12.16 6.43
C LYS A 31 -9.94 -11.40 6.91
N ASP A 32 -8.97 -11.12 6.01
CA ASP A 32 -7.75 -10.42 6.38
C ASP A 32 -8.05 -9.00 6.90
N LEU A 33 -9.06 -8.36 6.30
CA LEU A 33 -9.54 -7.06 6.73
C LEU A 33 -10.29 -7.13 8.05
N LEU A 34 -11.03 -8.20 8.30
CA LEU A 34 -11.80 -8.39 9.54
C LEU A 34 -10.91 -8.76 10.73
N GLU A 35 -9.93 -9.62 10.52
CA GLU A 35 -9.00 -10.10 11.55
C GLU A 35 -7.91 -9.09 11.90
N PHE A 36 -7.65 -8.12 11.03
CA PHE A 36 -6.64 -7.09 11.28
C PHE A 36 -7.01 -6.26 12.51
N ASP A 37 -6.06 -6.16 13.46
CA ASP A 37 -6.20 -5.36 14.66
C ASP A 37 -5.00 -4.41 14.80
N GLY A 38 -5.13 -3.19 14.30
CA GLY A 38 -4.03 -2.22 14.27
C GLY A 38 -4.46 -0.89 13.63
N GLU A 39 -3.58 0.10 13.69
CA GLU A 39 -3.82 1.42 13.07
C GLU A 39 -3.64 1.40 11.55
N THR A 40 -2.71 0.59 11.06
CA THR A 40 -2.35 0.52 9.64
C THR A 40 -2.43 -0.91 9.14
N PHE A 41 -3.24 -1.16 8.13
CA PHE A 41 -3.36 -2.48 7.52
C PHE A 41 -2.10 -2.83 6.72
N THR A 42 -1.53 -4.00 6.99
CA THR A 42 -0.34 -4.50 6.31
C THR A 42 -0.56 -5.91 5.77
N VAL A 43 0.05 -6.18 4.63
CA VAL A 43 0.12 -7.53 4.03
C VAL A 43 1.58 -7.94 3.98
N GLU A 44 1.93 -9.05 4.65
CA GLU A 44 3.32 -9.50 4.80
C GLU A 44 4.25 -8.35 5.27
N GLY A 45 3.71 -7.46 6.15
CA GLY A 45 4.41 -6.29 6.67
C GLY A 45 4.63 -5.13 5.67
N LEU A 46 4.05 -5.17 4.48
CA LEU A 46 3.95 -4.04 3.58
C LEU A 46 2.66 -3.28 3.86
N GLU A 47 2.74 -1.97 4.11
CA GLU A 47 1.56 -1.13 4.33
C GLU A 47 0.70 -1.09 3.05
N ALA A 48 -0.60 -1.37 3.18
CA ALA A 48 -1.54 -1.28 2.09
C ALA A 48 -2.19 0.11 2.08
N GLY A 49 -1.91 0.89 1.05
CA GLY A 49 -2.56 2.19 0.83
C GLY A 49 -4.03 2.04 0.41
N MET A 50 -4.29 1.08 -0.46
CA MET A 50 -5.61 0.66 -0.91
C MET A 50 -5.67 -0.86 -1.02
N VAL A 51 -6.87 -1.40 -0.93
CA VAL A 51 -7.13 -2.84 -1.08
C VAL A 51 -8.07 -3.10 -2.25
N VAL A 52 -7.95 -4.28 -2.84
CA VAL A 52 -8.91 -4.82 -3.80
C VAL A 52 -9.55 -6.06 -3.21
N VAL A 53 -10.87 -6.10 -3.26
CA VAL A 53 -11.70 -7.25 -2.88
C VAL A 53 -12.63 -7.59 -4.03
N VAL A 54 -12.85 -8.86 -4.28
CA VAL A 54 -13.89 -9.35 -5.20
C VAL A 54 -14.84 -10.23 -4.41
N GLY A 55 -16.12 -10.00 -4.58
CA GLY A 55 -17.16 -10.77 -3.88
C GLY A 55 -18.55 -10.50 -4.43
N GLN A 56 -19.52 -11.24 -3.92
CA GLN A 56 -20.92 -11.11 -4.29
C GLN A 56 -21.61 -10.04 -3.44
N VAL A 57 -22.39 -9.19 -4.08
CA VAL A 57 -23.26 -8.21 -3.39
C VAL A 57 -24.44 -8.95 -2.76
N LYS A 58 -24.58 -8.87 -1.44
CA LYS A 58 -25.69 -9.49 -0.70
C LYS A 58 -26.83 -8.52 -0.44
N SER A 59 -26.53 -7.26 -0.23
CA SER A 59 -27.53 -6.20 -0.06
C SER A 59 -26.96 -4.85 -0.42
N ILE A 60 -27.83 -3.92 -0.78
CA ILE A 60 -27.50 -2.54 -1.12
C ILE A 60 -28.41 -1.62 -0.30
N ASP A 61 -27.82 -0.70 0.45
CA ASP A 61 -28.50 0.39 1.14
C ASP A 61 -28.12 1.72 0.49
N ASN A 62 -29.04 2.33 -0.23
CA ASN A 62 -28.87 3.60 -0.91
C ASN A 62 -29.43 4.73 -0.06
N GLN A 63 -28.56 5.66 0.33
CA GLN A 63 -28.91 6.91 1.01
C GLN A 63 -28.58 8.10 0.10
N ALA A 64 -29.06 9.29 0.44
CA ALA A 64 -28.91 10.48 -0.41
C ALA A 64 -27.47 10.82 -0.78
N THR A 65 -26.49 10.56 0.12
CA THR A 65 -25.08 10.95 -0.07
C THR A 65 -24.11 9.78 -0.10
N LYS A 66 -24.60 8.56 0.15
CA LYS A 66 -23.77 7.34 0.18
C LYS A 66 -24.57 6.11 -0.17
N ALA A 67 -23.92 5.16 -0.81
CA ALA A 67 -24.44 3.81 -1.01
C ALA A 67 -23.56 2.81 -0.22
N THR A 68 -24.19 1.92 0.52
CA THR A 68 -23.52 0.86 1.28
C THR A 68 -23.83 -0.48 0.65
N TYR A 69 -22.78 -1.19 0.27
CA TYR A 69 -22.86 -2.51 -0.35
C TYR A 69 -22.34 -3.55 0.62
N ARG A 70 -23.13 -4.55 0.96
CA ARG A 70 -22.67 -5.72 1.71
C ARG A 70 -22.03 -6.70 0.76
N ILE A 71 -20.72 -6.85 0.83
CA ILE A 71 -19.93 -7.71 -0.05
C ILE A 71 -19.50 -8.95 0.72
N GLU A 72 -19.66 -10.12 0.10
CA GLU A 72 -19.27 -11.41 0.64
C GLU A 72 -18.38 -12.16 -0.34
N ASP A 73 -17.22 -12.60 0.15
CA ASP A 73 -16.40 -13.60 -0.51
C ASP A 73 -16.48 -14.94 0.28
N ASN A 74 -15.72 -15.96 -0.14
CA ASN A 74 -15.73 -17.26 0.55
C ASN A 74 -15.11 -17.22 1.95
N THR A 75 -14.56 -16.06 2.38
CA THR A 75 -13.82 -15.91 3.64
C THR A 75 -14.55 -15.05 4.67
N GLY A 76 -15.48 -14.22 4.24
CA GLY A 76 -16.24 -13.34 5.14
C GLY A 76 -17.12 -12.36 4.40
N ALA A 77 -17.70 -11.42 5.14
CA ALA A 77 -18.55 -10.37 4.60
C ALA A 77 -18.21 -9.01 5.22
N ILE A 78 -18.08 -7.97 4.38
CA ILE A 78 -17.73 -6.60 4.79
C ILE A 78 -18.62 -5.58 4.10
N ASP A 79 -18.81 -4.43 4.73
CA ASP A 79 -19.53 -3.31 4.12
C ASP A 79 -18.55 -2.46 3.30
N ALA A 80 -18.93 -2.14 2.06
CA ALA A 80 -18.24 -1.19 1.20
C ALA A 80 -19.10 0.06 1.05
N VAL A 81 -18.60 1.19 1.49
CA VAL A 81 -19.30 2.49 1.46
C VAL A 81 -18.77 3.32 0.32
N LEU A 82 -19.61 3.69 -0.62
CA LEU A 82 -19.31 4.58 -1.72
C LEU A 82 -20.03 5.91 -1.51
N TRP A 83 -19.29 7.02 -1.50
CA TRP A 83 -19.90 8.35 -1.51
C TRP A 83 -20.44 8.67 -2.90
N VAL A 84 -21.65 9.18 -2.93
CA VAL A 84 -22.36 9.54 -4.17
C VAL A 84 -22.52 11.06 -4.18
N ASP A 85 -22.11 11.70 -5.27
CA ASP A 85 -22.42 13.11 -5.50
C ASP A 85 -23.92 13.27 -5.79
N GLU A 86 -24.54 14.35 -5.31
CA GLU A 86 -25.97 14.64 -5.50
C GLU A 86 -26.43 14.64 -6.96
N ASN A 87 -25.50 14.78 -7.90
CA ASN A 87 -25.77 14.80 -9.34
C ASN A 87 -25.37 13.50 -10.06
N LYS A 88 -24.97 12.44 -9.32
CA LYS A 88 -24.56 11.16 -9.89
C LYS A 88 -25.46 10.07 -9.36
N GLU A 89 -26.12 9.36 -10.24
CA GLU A 89 -26.85 8.15 -9.84
C GLU A 89 -25.88 7.14 -9.22
N PRO A 90 -26.28 6.46 -8.11
CA PRO A 90 -25.50 5.34 -7.58
C PRO A 90 -25.31 4.32 -8.72
N ASN A 91 -24.16 3.63 -8.73
CA ASN A 91 -23.80 2.67 -9.78
C ASN A 91 -24.99 1.82 -10.23
N SER A 92 -25.68 2.27 -11.28
CA SER A 92 -26.85 1.59 -11.87
C SER A 92 -26.53 0.17 -12.36
N ASP A 93 -25.24 -0.09 -12.60
CA ASP A 93 -24.75 -1.38 -13.11
C ASP A 93 -24.50 -2.41 -11.98
N VAL A 94 -24.68 -2.01 -10.71
CA VAL A 94 -24.48 -2.88 -9.56
C VAL A 94 -25.81 -3.23 -8.92
N SER A 95 -26.15 -4.50 -8.92
CA SER A 95 -27.35 -5.04 -8.27
C SER A 95 -26.99 -6.13 -7.26
N GLU A 96 -27.95 -6.53 -6.45
CA GLU A 96 -27.78 -7.68 -5.56
C GLU A 96 -27.54 -8.97 -6.35
N SER A 97 -26.82 -9.88 -5.73
CA SER A 97 -26.44 -11.20 -6.25
C SER A 97 -25.41 -11.20 -7.39
N ILE A 98 -24.93 -10.04 -7.87
CA ILE A 98 -23.82 -10.01 -8.82
C ILE A 98 -22.47 -9.98 -8.10
N TYR A 99 -21.41 -10.40 -8.79
CA TYR A 99 -20.06 -10.24 -8.34
C TYR A 99 -19.51 -8.86 -8.71
N VAL A 100 -18.80 -8.25 -7.78
CA VAL A 100 -18.21 -6.93 -7.96
C VAL A 100 -16.75 -6.92 -7.51
N ARG A 101 -15.97 -6.06 -8.14
CA ARG A 101 -14.64 -5.68 -7.72
C ARG A 101 -14.71 -4.34 -6.99
N VAL A 102 -14.27 -4.32 -5.75
CA VAL A 102 -14.23 -3.13 -4.89
C VAL A 102 -12.78 -2.69 -4.70
N VAL A 103 -12.49 -1.43 -4.98
CA VAL A 103 -11.20 -0.80 -4.72
C VAL A 103 -11.42 0.31 -3.71
N GLY A 104 -10.69 0.28 -2.59
CA GLY A 104 -10.88 1.29 -1.55
C GLY A 104 -9.87 1.18 -0.41
N GLY A 105 -10.00 2.07 0.56
CA GLY A 105 -9.23 2.06 1.79
C GLY A 105 -10.01 1.45 2.94
N ILE A 106 -9.35 0.68 3.80
CA ILE A 106 -9.99 0.19 5.02
C ILE A 106 -10.20 1.33 6.02
N ARG A 107 -11.33 1.30 6.70
CA ARG A 107 -11.71 2.24 7.77
C ARG A 107 -12.38 1.50 8.90
N THR A 108 -12.28 2.07 10.10
CA THR A 108 -12.95 1.56 11.31
C THR A 108 -13.87 2.65 11.87
N ASN A 109 -15.08 2.29 12.20
CA ASN A 109 -16.03 3.14 12.88
C ASN A 109 -16.78 2.32 13.94
N ASN A 110 -16.70 2.73 15.22
CA ASN A 110 -17.30 2.00 16.34
C ASN A 110 -16.95 0.51 16.33
N ASP A 111 -15.65 0.20 16.24
CA ASP A 111 -15.09 -1.16 16.17
C ASP A 111 -15.57 -1.99 14.95
N LYS A 112 -16.37 -1.42 14.08
CA LYS A 112 -16.79 -2.07 12.84
C LYS A 112 -15.92 -1.62 11.69
N LYS A 113 -15.27 -2.58 11.02
CA LYS A 113 -14.44 -2.33 9.85
C LYS A 113 -15.30 -2.29 8.59
N TYR A 114 -14.95 -1.38 7.69
CA TYR A 114 -15.59 -1.24 6.38
C TYR A 114 -14.59 -0.74 5.34
N ILE A 115 -14.90 -0.93 4.08
CA ILE A 115 -14.11 -0.40 2.97
C ILE A 115 -14.72 0.95 2.56
N LEU A 116 -13.95 2.03 2.64
CA LEU A 116 -14.30 3.26 1.97
C LEU A 116 -13.95 3.10 0.49
N ALA A 117 -14.96 2.80 -0.32
CA ALA A 117 -14.79 2.48 -1.72
C ALA A 117 -14.54 3.74 -2.56
N TYR A 118 -13.53 3.68 -3.40
CA TYR A 118 -13.29 4.66 -4.47
C TYR A 118 -13.96 4.22 -5.77
N LYS A 119 -14.02 2.90 -5.98
CA LYS A 119 -14.64 2.31 -7.16
C LYS A 119 -15.26 0.97 -6.81
N ILE A 120 -16.48 0.74 -7.30
CA ILE A 120 -17.16 -0.54 -7.32
C ILE A 120 -17.54 -0.82 -8.77
N SER A 121 -17.15 -1.95 -9.31
CA SER A 121 -17.41 -2.32 -10.70
C SER A 121 -17.93 -3.75 -10.77
N PRO A 122 -18.96 -4.03 -11.58
CA PRO A 122 -19.40 -5.38 -11.83
C PRO A 122 -18.27 -6.19 -12.48
N THR A 123 -18.24 -7.48 -12.21
CA THR A 123 -17.29 -8.43 -12.78
C THR A 123 -17.98 -9.38 -13.76
N SER A 124 -17.20 -10.13 -14.51
CA SER A 124 -17.72 -11.13 -15.46
C SER A 124 -18.34 -12.38 -14.80
N GLY A 125 -18.37 -12.41 -13.46
CA GLY A 125 -19.01 -13.49 -12.69
C GLY A 125 -18.06 -14.21 -11.74
N ALA A 126 -18.45 -15.43 -11.32
CA ALA A 126 -17.73 -16.21 -10.32
C ALA A 126 -16.29 -16.55 -10.72
N ALA A 127 -15.98 -16.71 -12.00
CA ALA A 127 -14.64 -17.00 -12.47
C ALA A 127 -13.63 -15.88 -12.12
N GLU A 128 -14.09 -14.63 -12.04
CA GLU A 128 -13.23 -13.51 -11.62
C GLU A 128 -12.95 -13.55 -10.11
N ASN A 129 -13.86 -14.11 -9.32
CA ASN A 129 -13.61 -14.38 -7.91
C ASN A 129 -12.49 -15.42 -7.73
N ASP A 130 -12.50 -16.49 -8.51
CA ASP A 130 -11.44 -17.51 -8.47
C ASP A 130 -10.08 -16.92 -8.92
N GLY A 131 -10.09 -16.07 -9.96
CA GLY A 131 -8.92 -15.31 -10.39
C GLY A 131 -8.38 -14.40 -9.29
N HIS A 132 -9.26 -13.71 -8.57
CA HIS A 132 -8.87 -12.86 -7.45
C HIS A 132 -8.22 -13.65 -6.30
N MET A 133 -8.67 -14.86 -6.03
CA MET A 133 -8.02 -15.72 -5.02
C MET A 133 -6.56 -16.00 -5.39
N LEU A 134 -6.28 -16.26 -6.67
CA LEU A 134 -4.91 -16.44 -7.16
C LEU A 134 -4.11 -15.13 -7.06
N ASP A 135 -4.71 -13.99 -7.39
CA ASP A 135 -4.07 -12.68 -7.25
C ASP A 135 -3.65 -12.39 -5.81
N VAL A 136 -4.48 -12.73 -4.82
CA VAL A 136 -4.16 -12.56 -3.40
C VAL A 136 -2.95 -13.41 -3.00
N VAL A 137 -2.95 -14.69 -3.38
CA VAL A 137 -1.84 -15.61 -3.06
C VAL A 137 -0.56 -15.14 -3.75
N TYR A 138 -0.64 -14.76 -5.02
CA TYR A 138 0.51 -14.28 -5.78
C TYR A 138 1.08 -12.97 -5.22
N ALA A 139 0.22 -12.02 -4.86
CA ALA A 139 0.65 -10.75 -4.27
C ALA A 139 1.41 -10.97 -2.96
N ARG A 140 0.90 -11.81 -2.06
CA ARG A 140 1.59 -12.18 -0.81
C ARG A 140 2.95 -12.81 -1.08
N TYR A 141 3.02 -13.76 -1.99
CA TYR A 141 4.27 -14.40 -2.37
C TYR A 141 5.29 -13.38 -2.90
N LYS A 142 4.85 -12.45 -3.76
CA LYS A 142 5.72 -11.41 -4.32
C LYS A 142 6.21 -10.43 -3.27
N ILE A 143 5.35 -9.97 -2.37
CA ILE A 143 5.72 -9.07 -1.28
C ILE A 143 6.79 -9.73 -0.40
N LYS A 144 6.58 -11.00 -0.04
CA LYS A 144 7.55 -11.77 0.76
C LYS A 144 8.91 -11.89 0.06
N GLN A 145 8.91 -12.24 -1.23
CA GLN A 145 10.15 -12.30 -2.03
C GLN A 145 10.91 -10.97 -2.10
N LEU A 146 10.18 -9.85 -2.24
CA LEU A 146 10.80 -8.52 -2.29
C LEU A 146 11.48 -8.19 -0.98
N LYS A 147 10.83 -8.47 0.14
CA LYS A 147 11.40 -8.25 1.48
C LYS A 147 12.63 -9.10 1.72
N GLU A 148 12.59 -10.38 1.40
CA GLU A 148 13.76 -11.26 1.54
C GLU A 148 14.96 -10.73 0.73
N LYS A 149 14.74 -10.14 -0.44
CA LYS A 149 15.80 -9.52 -1.23
C LYS A 149 16.33 -8.23 -0.62
N GLU A 150 15.46 -7.41 -0.05
CA GLU A 150 15.86 -6.18 0.64
C GLU A 150 16.70 -6.50 1.88
N ASP A 151 16.28 -7.48 2.68
CA ASP A 151 17.01 -7.91 3.88
C ASP A 151 18.40 -8.47 3.53
N LEU A 152 18.50 -9.23 2.45
CA LEU A 152 19.78 -9.74 1.94
C LEU A 152 20.69 -8.60 1.43
N ALA A 153 20.15 -7.60 0.78
CA ALA A 153 20.91 -6.46 0.27
C ALA A 153 21.45 -5.58 1.41
N ILE A 154 20.65 -5.38 2.47
CA ILE A 154 21.06 -4.64 3.67
C ILE A 154 22.14 -5.40 4.45
N GLY A 155 22.01 -6.74 4.58
CA GLY A 155 22.99 -7.59 5.26
C GLY A 155 24.35 -7.66 4.53
N ALA A 156 24.38 -7.53 3.21
CA ALA A 156 25.60 -7.54 2.41
C ALA A 156 26.35 -6.20 2.43
N GLY A 157 25.69 -5.10 2.78
CA GLY A 157 26.29 -3.76 2.88
C GLY A 157 27.02 -3.46 4.20
N GLY A 158 26.94 -4.35 5.19
CA GLY A 158 27.47 -4.13 6.55
C GLY A 158 28.89 -4.63 6.82
N SER A 159 29.62 -5.21 5.85
CA SER A 159 30.98 -5.72 6.04
C SER A 159 32.02 -5.04 5.13
N GLY A 160 32.17 -3.73 5.30
CA GLY A 160 33.16 -2.91 4.64
C GLY A 160 33.88 -2.02 5.64
N GLY A 161 34.30 -2.61 6.79
CA GLY A 161 35.20 -1.97 7.76
C GLY A 161 36.65 -2.05 7.28
N GLY A 162 37.27 -0.89 7.06
CA GLY A 162 38.61 -0.55 6.75
C GLY A 162 39.72 -1.60 6.87
N ALA A 163 40.26 -1.94 5.73
CA ALA A 163 41.65 -2.33 5.64
C ALA A 163 42.34 -1.27 4.80
N GLY A 164 43.09 -0.38 5.47
CA GLY A 164 43.97 0.59 4.84
C GLY A 164 45.01 -0.15 4.02
N LEU A 165 44.94 0.00 2.72
CA LEU A 165 46.06 -0.30 1.84
C LEU A 165 46.91 0.96 1.72
N SER A 166 47.93 1.04 2.55
CA SER A 166 49.04 1.94 2.37
C SER A 166 49.73 1.60 1.06
N ASN A 167 49.56 2.48 0.09
CA ASN A 167 50.33 2.46 -1.15
C ASN A 167 51.77 2.83 -0.85
N SER A 168 52.67 1.84 -0.79
CA SER A 168 54.10 2.06 -0.79
C SER A 168 54.60 1.94 -2.23
N MET A 169 54.71 3.10 -2.88
CA MET A 169 55.58 3.29 -4.04
C MET A 169 57.01 3.33 -3.58
N MET A 170 57.85 2.52 -4.18
CA MET A 170 59.28 2.74 -4.43
C MET A 170 59.77 1.52 -5.22
N GLY A 171 60.07 1.64 -6.49
CA GLY A 171 61.32 2.19 -6.99
C GLY A 171 62.14 1.04 -7.49
N GLY A 172 62.57 1.03 -8.72
CA GLY A 172 63.54 0.04 -9.21
C GLY A 172 63.69 0.07 -10.72
N PHE A 173 64.42 0.97 -11.15
CA PHE A 173 65.34 1.13 -12.27
C PHE A 173 66.03 -0.15 -12.74
N GLY A 174 66.27 -0.21 -14.06
CA GLY A 174 67.29 -1.02 -14.69
C GLY A 174 66.71 -1.87 -15.82
N GLY A 175 66.91 -1.62 -17.09
CA GLY A 175 68.15 -1.33 -17.73
C GLY A 175 68.46 -2.47 -18.68
N GLY A 176 68.34 -2.20 -19.97
CA GLY A 176 69.42 -2.62 -20.84
C GLY A 176 69.25 -3.78 -21.80
N LYS A 177 69.32 -3.39 -23.12
CA LYS A 177 69.99 -4.09 -24.23
C LYS A 177 69.24 -5.24 -24.91
N SER A 178 68.75 -5.05 -26.13
CA SER A 178 69.43 -5.03 -27.44
C SER A 178 70.11 -6.31 -27.82
N LEU A 179 69.88 -6.68 -29.08
CA LEU A 179 70.55 -7.59 -29.99
C LEU A 179 69.78 -8.93 -30.23
N VAL A 180 69.38 -9.29 -31.33
CA VAL A 180 69.77 -9.35 -32.75
C VAL A 180 68.51 -9.62 -33.55
#